data_50276c7c199033e7da4dc8ee04277798
#
_entry.id   50276c7c199033e7da4dc8ee04277798
#
_cell.length_a   1.000
_cell.length_b   1.000
_cell.length_c   1.000
_cell.angle_alpha   90.00
_cell.angle_beta   90.00
_cell.angle_gamma   90.00
#
_symmetry.space_group_name_H-M   'P 1'
#
loop_
_entity.id
_entity.type
_entity.pdbx_description
1 polymer ?
#
loop_
_entity_poly.entity_id
_entity_poly.type
_entity_poly.pdbx_seq_one_letter_code
_entity_poly.pdbx_strand_id
1 'polypeptide(L)'
;DFEIRLYIDEIYIVKKNQKGQKNYEIIWQGESKILLPNGSQLNFKNGKGRGINLKFLRDQKLKIRNRQGGEFFKPDSRRPTKKIKQLLQESDLPPWEREFFPIIFVGDELAAVPNFGIDQKYQADGQVYGLEVNLTQSK
;
A
#
# COMPACT_ATOMS: atom_id res chain seq x y z
N ASP A 1 9.72 -21.09 -2.07
CA ASP A 1 10.90 -20.24 -1.89
C ASP A 1 10.53 -18.81 -1.56
N PHE A 2 11.36 -18.21 -0.77
CA PHE A 2 11.26 -16.78 -0.48
C PHE A 2 12.67 -16.20 -0.34
N GLU A 3 12.75 -14.89 -0.58
CA GLU A 3 13.99 -14.14 -0.39
C GLU A 3 13.82 -13.18 0.76
N ILE A 4 14.84 -13.06 1.59
CA ILE A 4 14.88 -12.07 2.65
C ILE A 4 15.93 -11.04 2.26
N ARG A 5 15.53 -9.76 2.28
CA ARG A 5 16.43 -8.67 1.96
C ARG A 5 16.45 -7.67 3.10
N LEU A 6 17.63 -7.14 3.35
CA LEU A 6 17.84 -6.16 4.41
C LEU A 6 18.38 -4.86 3.81
N TYR A 7 17.71 -3.74 4.10
CA TYR A 7 18.12 -2.40 3.66
C TYR A 7 18.00 -1.44 4.82
N ILE A 8 19.09 -0.87 5.25
CA ILE A 8 19.09 0.24 6.25
C ILE A 8 18.04 0.01 7.34
N ASP A 9 18.13 -1.04 8.10
CA ASP A 9 17.18 -1.38 9.17
C ASP A 9 15.82 -1.87 8.68
N GLU A 10 15.64 -2.12 7.40
CA GLU A 10 14.37 -2.60 6.85
C GLU A 10 14.52 -4.03 6.36
N ILE A 11 13.52 -4.83 6.69
CA ILE A 11 13.47 -6.24 6.28
C ILE A 11 12.14 -6.49 5.59
N TYR A 12 12.18 -7.13 4.44
CA TYR A 12 10.95 -7.60 3.81
C TYR A 12 11.16 -9.00 3.26
N ILE A 13 10.04 -9.72 3.12
CA ILE A 13 10.04 -11.09 2.67
C ILE A 13 9.33 -11.16 1.32
N VAL A 14 9.99 -11.77 0.34
CA VAL A 14 9.43 -11.97 -0.99
C VAL A 14 9.18 -13.45 -1.20
N LYS A 15 7.94 -13.80 -1.51
CA LYS A 15 7.56 -15.17 -1.82
C LYS A 15 7.30 -15.33 -3.30
N LYS A 16 7.72 -16.46 -3.86
CA LYS A 16 7.36 -16.82 -5.22
C LYS A 16 6.17 -17.77 -5.18
N ASN A 17 5.16 -17.50 -6.01
CA ASN A 17 4.05 -18.43 -6.14
C ASN A 17 4.43 -19.55 -7.12
N GLN A 18 3.49 -20.49 -7.35
CA GLN A 18 3.72 -21.65 -8.22
C GLN A 18 4.00 -21.27 -9.68
N LYS A 19 3.63 -20.06 -10.08
CA LYS A 19 3.85 -19.57 -11.45
C LYS A 19 5.11 -18.72 -11.56
N GLY A 20 5.90 -18.64 -10.51
CA GLY A 20 7.11 -17.83 -10.50
C GLY A 20 6.87 -16.35 -10.23
N GLN A 21 5.64 -15.94 -10.02
CA GLN A 21 5.33 -14.56 -9.65
C GLN A 21 5.74 -14.32 -8.20
N LYS A 22 6.21 -13.12 -7.93
CA LYS A 22 6.62 -12.75 -6.59
C LYS A 22 5.50 -12.02 -5.87
N ASN A 23 5.05 -12.58 -4.76
CA ASN A 23 4.13 -11.92 -3.85
C ASN A 23 4.88 -11.53 -2.59
N TYR A 24 4.48 -10.44 -1.98
CA TYR A 24 5.08 -10.01 -0.72
C TYR A 24 4.00 -9.52 0.22
N GLU A 25 4.29 -9.60 1.51
CA GLU A 25 3.47 -9.05 2.56
C GLU A 25 4.39 -8.51 3.63
N ILE A 26 4.18 -7.26 4.01
CA ILE A 26 5.01 -6.56 4.98
C ILE A 26 4.09 -5.99 6.05
N ILE A 27 4.47 -6.16 7.30
CA ILE A 27 3.77 -5.52 8.42
C ILE A 27 4.52 -4.25 8.77
N TRP A 28 3.84 -3.11 8.69
CA TRP A 28 4.44 -1.82 9.04
C TRP A 28 4.64 -1.75 10.55
N GLN A 29 5.83 -1.34 10.97
CA GLN A 29 6.19 -1.25 12.38
C GLN A 29 6.67 0.15 12.78
N GLY A 30 6.20 1.18 12.06
CA GLY A 30 6.57 2.55 12.34
C GLY A 30 7.67 3.11 11.46
N GLU A 31 8.12 2.37 10.46
CA GLU A 31 9.19 2.82 9.57
C GLU A 31 8.74 4.04 8.76
N SER A 32 9.67 4.98 8.53
CA SER A 32 9.42 6.11 7.65
C SER A 32 9.57 5.73 6.18
N LYS A 33 10.32 4.67 5.89
CA LYS A 33 10.60 4.19 4.53
C LYS A 33 10.64 2.68 4.51
N ILE A 34 10.10 2.10 3.45
CA ILE A 34 10.20 0.67 3.18
C ILE A 34 10.59 0.49 1.73
N LEU A 35 11.67 -0.27 1.48
CA LEU A 35 12.08 -0.64 0.13
C LEU A 35 11.32 -1.89 -0.30
N LEU A 36 10.73 -1.85 -1.48
CA LEU A 36 9.98 -2.97 -2.03
C LEU A 36 10.86 -3.84 -2.91
N PRO A 37 10.44 -5.10 -3.17
CA PRO A 37 11.27 -6.03 -3.94
C PRO A 37 11.67 -5.56 -5.33
N ASN A 38 10.86 -4.69 -5.95
CA ASN A 38 11.15 -4.18 -7.29
C ASN A 38 12.01 -2.91 -7.28
N GLY A 39 12.50 -2.50 -6.10
CA GLY A 39 13.34 -1.30 -5.97
C GLY A 39 12.57 -0.02 -5.71
N SER A 40 11.24 -0.01 -5.78
CA SER A 40 10.47 1.16 -5.43
C SER A 40 10.44 1.33 -3.90
N GLN A 41 10.07 2.51 -3.44
CA GLN A 41 10.13 2.86 -2.03
C GLN A 41 8.81 3.42 -1.56
N LEU A 42 8.31 2.91 -0.44
CA LEU A 42 7.18 3.50 0.25
C LEU A 42 7.68 4.47 1.31
N ASN A 43 7.05 5.63 1.36
CA ASN A 43 7.37 6.68 2.32
C ASN A 43 6.15 6.94 3.20
N PHE A 44 6.37 6.98 4.51
CA PHE A 44 5.32 7.15 5.50
C PHE A 44 5.57 8.41 6.31
N LYS A 45 4.56 9.25 6.46
CA LYS A 45 4.66 10.42 7.33
C LYS A 45 3.30 10.76 7.91
N ASN A 46 3.29 11.41 9.07
CA ASN A 46 2.07 11.90 9.67
C ASN A 46 1.63 13.21 9.01
N GLY A 47 0.34 13.37 8.84
CA GLY A 47 -0.24 14.59 8.29
C GLY A 47 -1.57 14.90 8.95
N LYS A 48 -1.86 16.18 9.12
CA LYS A 48 -3.12 16.62 9.71
C LYS A 48 -4.18 16.68 8.62
N GLY A 49 -5.31 16.00 8.85
CA GLY A 49 -6.41 15.96 7.90
C GLY A 49 -6.12 15.15 6.64
N ARG A 50 -5.09 14.30 6.67
CA ARG A 50 -4.63 13.54 5.52
C ARG A 50 -4.25 12.13 5.89
N GLY A 51 -4.33 11.23 4.94
CA GLY A 51 -3.86 9.87 5.10
C GLY A 51 -4.83 8.97 5.83
N ILE A 52 -4.32 7.84 6.29
CA ILE A 52 -5.10 6.86 7.02
C ILE A 52 -5.26 7.34 8.47
N ASN A 53 -6.49 7.49 8.92
CA ASN A 53 -6.78 7.95 10.28
C ASN A 53 -6.07 7.06 11.29
N LEU A 54 -5.23 7.66 12.12
CA LEU A 54 -4.38 6.92 13.07
C LEU A 54 -5.17 6.10 14.08
N LYS A 55 -6.45 6.43 14.31
CA LYS A 55 -7.27 5.66 15.25
C LYS A 55 -7.40 4.19 14.82
N PHE A 56 -7.37 3.91 13.53
CA PHE A 56 -7.49 2.55 13.03
C PHE A 56 -6.22 1.72 13.24
N LEU A 57 -5.10 2.39 13.50
CA LEU A 57 -3.81 1.70 13.68
C LEU A 57 -3.52 1.35 15.13
N ARG A 58 -4.42 1.69 16.06
CA ARG A 58 -4.25 1.37 17.48
C ARG A 58 -4.46 -0.10 17.77
N ASP A 59 -5.48 -0.70 17.14
CA ASP A 59 -5.89 -2.07 17.41
C ASP A 59 -5.60 -3.03 16.27
N GLN A 60 -5.24 -2.52 15.10
CA GLN A 60 -5.03 -3.34 13.93
C GLN A 60 -3.69 -3.00 13.28
N LYS A 61 -3.09 -4.01 12.67
CA LYS A 61 -1.82 -3.84 11.99
C LYS A 61 -2.05 -3.29 10.60
N LEU A 62 -1.12 -2.47 10.15
CA LEU A 62 -1.08 -1.99 8.77
C LEU A 62 -0.22 -2.96 7.98
N LYS A 63 -0.79 -3.52 6.93
CA LYS A 63 -0.12 -4.48 6.06
C LYS A 63 0.08 -3.89 4.69
N ILE A 64 1.19 -4.22 4.08
CA ILE A 64 1.49 -3.84 2.70
C ILE A 64 1.68 -5.12 1.92
N ARG A 65 0.91 -5.29 0.85
CA ARG A 65 1.12 -6.43 -0.03
C ARG A 65 0.86 -6.03 -1.47
N ASN A 66 1.44 -6.77 -2.41
CA ASN A 66 1.20 -6.49 -3.82
C ASN A 66 -0.22 -6.90 -4.21
N ARG A 67 -0.69 -6.33 -5.32
CA ARG A 67 -1.98 -6.64 -5.89
C ARG A 67 -2.05 -8.13 -6.25
N GLN A 68 -3.14 -8.78 -5.84
CA GLN A 68 -3.35 -10.20 -6.11
C GLN A 68 -4.59 -10.48 -6.95
N GLY A 69 -5.39 -9.45 -7.20
CA GLY A 69 -6.62 -9.56 -7.97
C GLY A 69 -7.86 -9.45 -7.10
N GLY A 70 -8.91 -8.89 -7.67
CA GLY A 70 -10.19 -8.76 -6.98
C GLY A 70 -10.29 -7.65 -5.95
N GLU A 71 -9.25 -6.84 -5.79
CA GLU A 71 -9.29 -5.75 -4.82
C GLU A 71 -10.10 -4.58 -5.35
N PHE A 72 -10.83 -3.92 -4.45
CA PHE A 72 -11.65 -2.75 -4.73
C PHE A 72 -11.35 -1.67 -3.71
N PHE A 73 -11.53 -0.39 -4.11
CA PHE A 73 -11.53 0.68 -3.13
C PHE A 73 -12.46 1.82 -3.55
N LYS A 74 -12.88 2.60 -2.57
CA LYS A 74 -13.81 3.71 -2.77
C LYS A 74 -13.19 4.99 -2.20
N PRO A 75 -12.68 5.89 -3.06
CA PRO A 75 -11.94 7.06 -2.59
C PRO A 75 -12.81 8.10 -1.89
N ASP A 76 -14.10 8.19 -2.24
CA ASP A 76 -15.03 9.06 -1.53
C ASP A 76 -16.47 8.60 -1.76
N SER A 77 -17.41 9.18 -0.99
CA SER A 77 -18.81 8.75 -1.03
C SER A 77 -19.51 9.06 -2.34
N ARG A 78 -18.98 9.97 -3.14
CA ARG A 78 -19.60 10.39 -4.39
C ARG A 78 -19.12 9.61 -5.60
N ARG A 79 -18.03 8.88 -5.46
CA ARG A 79 -17.46 8.09 -6.55
C ARG A 79 -17.80 6.62 -6.38
N PRO A 80 -18.02 5.91 -7.49
CA PRO A 80 -18.25 4.46 -7.37
C PRO A 80 -17.01 3.74 -6.90
N THR A 81 -17.22 2.56 -6.34
CA THR A 81 -16.14 1.65 -6.02
C THR A 81 -15.40 1.25 -7.30
N LYS A 82 -14.07 1.28 -7.27
CA LYS A 82 -13.24 0.93 -8.41
C LYS A 82 -12.42 -0.32 -8.15
N LYS A 83 -12.25 -1.12 -9.18
CA LYS A 83 -11.29 -2.22 -9.12
C LYS A 83 -9.89 -1.66 -9.21
N ILE A 84 -9.00 -2.14 -8.35
CA ILE A 84 -7.60 -1.71 -8.37
C ILE A 84 -6.96 -2.03 -9.71
N LYS A 85 -7.26 -3.20 -10.28
CA LYS A 85 -6.75 -3.59 -11.59
C LYS A 85 -7.08 -2.52 -12.65
N GLN A 86 -8.32 -2.06 -12.67
CA GLN A 86 -8.76 -1.05 -13.63
C GLN A 86 -8.06 0.30 -13.37
N LEU A 87 -7.98 0.68 -12.11
CA LEU A 87 -7.32 1.92 -11.72
C LEU A 87 -5.87 1.96 -12.20
N LEU A 88 -5.14 0.86 -12.02
CA LEU A 88 -3.75 0.78 -12.44
C LEU A 88 -3.60 0.69 -13.96
N GLN A 89 -4.56 0.07 -14.65
CA GLN A 89 -4.55 0.02 -16.11
C GLN A 89 -4.78 1.39 -16.75
N GLU A 90 -5.61 2.21 -16.11
CA GLU A 90 -5.87 3.57 -16.58
C GLU A 90 -4.69 4.52 -16.31
N SER A 91 -3.79 4.14 -15.42
CA SER A 91 -2.55 4.87 -15.19
C SER A 91 -1.51 4.44 -16.22
N ASP A 92 -0.44 5.20 -16.36
CA ASP A 92 0.60 4.89 -17.34
C ASP A 92 1.63 3.89 -16.80
N LEU A 93 1.27 3.10 -15.79
CA LEU A 93 2.18 2.11 -15.23
C LEU A 93 2.33 0.90 -16.16
N PRO A 94 3.56 0.45 -16.41
CA PRO A 94 3.76 -0.77 -17.21
C PRO A 94 3.26 -2.01 -16.47
N PRO A 95 2.89 -3.08 -17.20
CA PRO A 95 2.31 -4.28 -16.60
C PRO A 95 3.14 -4.88 -15.47
N TRP A 96 4.48 -4.89 -15.62
CA TRP A 96 5.34 -5.47 -14.59
C TRP A 96 5.33 -4.65 -13.29
N GLU A 97 5.12 -3.33 -13.36
CA GLU A 97 4.98 -2.50 -12.17
C GLU A 97 3.61 -2.65 -11.53
N ARG A 98 2.58 -2.90 -12.34
CA ARG A 98 1.23 -3.09 -11.82
C ARG A 98 1.13 -4.34 -10.97
N GLU A 99 1.84 -5.41 -11.32
CA GLU A 99 1.83 -6.65 -10.54
C GLU A 99 2.45 -6.49 -9.17
N PHE A 100 3.44 -5.62 -9.03
CA PHE A 100 4.13 -5.39 -7.78
C PHE A 100 3.61 -4.18 -7.01
N PHE A 101 2.60 -3.51 -7.54
CA PHE A 101 2.10 -2.29 -6.92
C PHE A 101 1.61 -2.57 -5.50
N PRO A 102 2.09 -1.79 -4.51
CA PRO A 102 1.70 -2.03 -3.12
C PRO A 102 0.29 -1.54 -2.85
N ILE A 103 -0.44 -2.32 -2.05
CA ILE A 103 -1.76 -1.95 -1.55
C ILE A 103 -1.69 -2.01 -0.04
N ILE A 104 -2.29 -1.03 0.61
CA ILE A 104 -2.23 -0.89 2.06
C ILE A 104 -3.51 -1.40 2.69
N PHE A 105 -3.36 -2.29 3.66
CA PHE A 105 -4.47 -2.88 4.39
C PHE A 105 -4.40 -2.51 5.87
N VAL A 106 -5.56 -2.28 6.48
CA VAL A 106 -5.69 -2.18 7.93
C VAL A 106 -6.38 -3.46 8.37
N GLY A 107 -5.64 -4.32 9.05
CA GLY A 107 -6.09 -5.68 9.26
C GLY A 107 -6.22 -6.39 7.93
N ASP A 108 -7.40 -6.88 7.62
CA ASP A 108 -7.67 -7.58 6.36
C ASP A 108 -8.44 -6.72 5.36
N GLU A 109 -8.66 -5.46 5.68
CA GLU A 109 -9.48 -4.57 4.86
C GLU A 109 -8.61 -3.56 4.11
N LEU A 110 -8.89 -3.39 2.82
CA LEU A 110 -8.14 -2.44 1.99
C LEU A 110 -8.38 -1.01 2.49
N ALA A 111 -7.32 -0.29 2.78
CA ALA A 111 -7.39 1.06 3.31
C ALA A 111 -6.88 2.12 2.33
N ALA A 112 -5.88 1.80 1.53
CA ALA A 112 -5.29 2.81 0.66
C ALA A 112 -4.56 2.18 -0.52
N VAL A 113 -4.47 2.96 -1.60
CA VAL A 113 -3.61 2.66 -2.75
C VAL A 113 -2.65 3.83 -2.86
N PRO A 114 -1.37 3.63 -2.56
CA PRO A 114 -0.39 4.74 -2.58
C PRO A 114 -0.44 5.51 -3.89
N ASN A 115 -0.37 6.83 -3.80
CA ASN A 115 -0.43 7.78 -4.92
C ASN A 115 -1.81 7.91 -5.59
N PHE A 116 -2.77 7.02 -5.26
CA PHE A 116 -4.11 7.08 -5.88
C PHE A 116 -5.19 7.53 -4.90
N GLY A 117 -5.09 7.14 -3.65
CA GLY A 117 -6.05 7.59 -2.66
C GLY A 117 -6.18 6.69 -1.45
N ILE A 118 -7.03 7.15 -0.54
CA ILE A 118 -7.37 6.45 0.70
C ILE A 118 -8.83 6.06 0.61
N ASP A 119 -9.18 4.83 1.00
CA ASP A 119 -10.59 4.43 1.06
C ASP A 119 -11.32 5.34 2.03
N GLN A 120 -12.54 5.78 1.66
CA GLN A 120 -13.29 6.78 2.42
C GLN A 120 -13.45 6.41 3.89
N LYS A 121 -13.57 5.13 4.21
CA LYS A 121 -13.73 4.66 5.59
C LYS A 121 -12.53 5.00 6.46
N TYR A 122 -11.35 5.04 5.87
CA TYR A 122 -10.08 5.18 6.60
C TYR A 122 -9.49 6.58 6.54
N GLN A 123 -10.09 7.49 5.81
CA GLN A 123 -9.53 8.84 5.64
C GLN A 123 -9.54 9.64 6.94
N ALA A 124 -8.42 10.31 7.20
CA ALA A 124 -8.35 11.34 8.21
C ALA A 124 -8.78 12.66 7.57
N ASP A 125 -9.58 13.45 8.28
CA ASP A 125 -10.02 14.74 7.78
C ASP A 125 -9.96 15.79 8.89
N GLY A 126 -10.11 17.07 8.49
CA GLY A 126 -10.13 18.19 9.42
C GLY A 126 -8.92 18.27 10.32
N GLN A 127 -9.12 18.15 11.61
CA GLN A 127 -8.06 18.27 12.62
C GLN A 127 -7.44 16.92 13.01
N VAL A 128 -7.92 15.83 12.43
CA VAL A 128 -7.46 14.49 12.77
C VAL A 128 -6.15 14.19 12.05
N TYR A 129 -5.21 13.57 12.77
CA TYR A 129 -3.95 13.14 12.16
C TYR A 129 -4.09 11.78 11.49
N GLY A 130 -3.43 11.63 10.36
CA GLY A 130 -3.39 10.40 9.62
C GLY A 130 -1.99 10.04 9.18
N LEU A 131 -1.84 8.85 8.64
CA LEU A 131 -0.58 8.36 8.08
C LEU A 131 -0.66 8.47 6.56
N GLU A 132 0.19 9.33 5.99
CA GLU A 132 0.30 9.45 4.54
C GLU A 132 1.28 8.42 4.01
N VAL A 133 0.91 7.75 2.93
CA VAL A 133 1.74 6.73 2.30
C VAL A 133 1.93 7.09 0.84
N ASN A 134 3.17 7.30 0.43
CA ASN A 134 3.52 7.65 -0.94
C ASN A 134 4.52 6.67 -1.50
N LEU A 135 4.40 6.37 -2.78
CA LEU A 135 5.30 5.48 -3.49
C LEU A 135 6.20 6.30 -4.42
N THR A 136 7.51 6.09 -4.31
CA THR A 136 8.48 6.63 -5.26
C THR A 136 9.07 5.47 -6.04
N GLN A 137 9.09 5.62 -7.37
CA GLN A 137 9.62 4.59 -8.25
C GLN A 137 11.15 4.61 -8.24
N SER A 138 11.73 3.44 -8.43
CA SER A 138 13.18 3.37 -8.63
C SER A 138 13.52 3.94 -10.00
N LYS A 139 14.67 4.56 -10.08
CA LYS A 139 15.18 5.08 -11.35
C LYS A 139 16.00 4.05 -12.06
#